data_fa6ffaff883599d9d548bdcddac16f92
#
_entry.id   fa6ffaff883599d9d548bdcddac16f92
#
_cell.length_a   1.000
_cell.length_b   1.000
_cell.length_c   1.000
_cell.angle_alpha   90.00
_cell.angle_beta   90.00
_cell.angle_gamma   90.00
#
_symmetry.space_group_name_H-M   'P 1'
#
loop_
_entity.id
_entity.type
_entity.pdbx_description
1 polymer ?
#
loop_
_entity_poly.entity_id
_entity_poly.type
_entity_poly.pdbx_seq_one_letter_code
_entity_poly.pdbx_strand_id
1 'polypeptide(L)'
;MGWCDNPFDLKNYNKLIKLNKKIKCEKLYRKDYKYDLLIPIKYNFLKQVKFKGSCIFIHLTDNYKPTLGCVAIKKKRFFDNVKINQQKNKNSNYLISFTKYV
;
A
#
# COMPACT_ATOMS: atom_id res chain seq x y z
N MET A 1 3.65 8.02 -7.78
CA MET A 1 4.19 6.85 -7.05
C MET A 1 3.34 5.63 -7.35
N GLY A 2 3.94 4.48 -7.40
CA GLY A 2 3.29 3.21 -7.59
C GLY A 2 3.92 2.12 -6.71
N TRP A 3 3.26 0.98 -6.62
CA TRP A 3 3.78 -0.21 -5.96
C TRP A 3 3.89 -1.32 -6.99
N CYS A 4 5.08 -1.86 -7.21
CA CYS A 4 5.30 -2.86 -8.25
C CYS A 4 4.67 -4.20 -7.87
N ASP A 5 3.78 -4.69 -8.73
CA ASP A 5 3.10 -5.98 -8.57
C ASP A 5 3.48 -7.00 -9.64
N ASN A 6 4.54 -6.73 -10.41
CA ASN A 6 5.03 -7.65 -11.42
C ASN A 6 5.98 -8.68 -10.82
N PRO A 7 5.58 -9.95 -10.70
CA PRO A 7 6.41 -10.98 -10.09
C PRO A 7 7.65 -11.37 -10.91
N PHE A 8 7.73 -10.93 -12.16
CA PHE A 8 8.90 -11.16 -13.03
C PHE A 8 9.96 -10.06 -12.92
N ASP A 9 9.62 -8.91 -12.34
CA ASP A 9 10.56 -7.83 -12.04
C ASP A 9 11.10 -7.98 -10.61
N LEU A 10 12.05 -8.88 -10.42
CA LEU A 10 12.60 -9.19 -9.09
C LEU A 10 13.23 -8.00 -8.39
N LYS A 11 13.73 -7.03 -9.14
CA LYS A 11 14.33 -5.82 -8.58
C LYS A 11 13.30 -4.93 -7.90
N ASN A 12 12.12 -4.81 -8.50
CA ASN A 12 11.09 -3.86 -8.08
C ASN A 12 9.88 -4.54 -7.42
N TYR A 13 9.72 -5.85 -7.57
CA TYR A 13 8.56 -6.59 -7.07
C TYR A 13 8.29 -6.31 -5.60
N ASN A 14 7.04 -5.99 -5.30
CA ASN A 14 6.55 -5.64 -3.97
C ASN A 14 7.31 -4.47 -3.32
N LYS A 15 7.66 -3.45 -4.11
CA LYS A 15 8.34 -2.23 -3.65
C LYS A 15 7.66 -0.97 -4.15
N LEU A 16 7.86 0.11 -3.40
CA LEU A 16 7.47 1.46 -3.81
C LEU A 16 8.38 1.94 -4.94
N ILE A 17 7.79 2.40 -6.04
CA ILE A 17 8.51 2.89 -7.21
C ILE A 17 7.92 4.20 -7.75
N LYS A 18 8.70 4.93 -8.54
CA LYS A 18 8.14 6.00 -9.38
C LYS A 18 7.32 5.37 -10.50
N LEU A 19 6.20 6.01 -10.85
CA LEU A 19 5.38 5.55 -11.98
C LEU A 19 6.22 5.52 -13.27
N ASN A 20 6.18 4.38 -13.93
CA ASN A 20 6.85 4.16 -15.20
C ASN A 20 5.92 3.32 -16.09
N LYS A 21 5.71 3.76 -17.34
CA LYS A 21 4.84 3.05 -18.30
C LYS A 21 5.34 1.62 -18.63
N LYS A 22 6.62 1.34 -18.42
CA LYS A 22 7.23 0.03 -18.68
C LYS A 22 7.08 -0.96 -17.53
N ILE A 23 6.69 -0.51 -16.34
CA ILE A 23 6.60 -1.36 -15.16
C ILE A 23 5.15 -1.46 -14.73
N LYS A 24 4.63 -2.68 -14.66
CA LYS A 24 3.32 -2.93 -14.10
C LYS A 24 3.33 -2.61 -12.61
N CYS A 25 2.44 -1.72 -12.17
CA CYS A 25 2.35 -1.31 -10.78
C CYS A 25 0.94 -0.89 -10.39
N GLU A 26 0.65 -1.04 -9.11
CA GLU A 26 -0.53 -0.44 -8.48
C GLU A 26 -0.30 1.06 -8.32
N LYS A 27 -1.18 1.88 -8.89
CA LYS A 27 -1.13 3.34 -8.72
C LYS A 27 -1.58 3.71 -7.31
N LEU A 28 -0.75 4.42 -6.57
CA LEU A 28 -1.07 4.83 -5.20
C LEU A 28 -1.90 6.11 -5.12
N TYR A 29 -1.97 6.90 -6.19
CA TYR A 29 -2.92 7.99 -6.31
C TYR A 29 -4.23 7.48 -6.90
N ARG A 30 -5.31 7.66 -6.16
CA ARG A 30 -6.67 7.30 -6.57
C ARG A 30 -7.60 8.49 -6.44
N LYS A 31 -8.56 8.61 -7.36
CA LYS A 31 -9.63 9.63 -7.27
C LYS A 31 -10.63 9.34 -6.16
N ASP A 32 -10.86 8.05 -5.84
CA ASP A 32 -11.56 7.70 -4.61
C ASP A 32 -10.60 7.88 -3.42
N TYR A 33 -11.10 8.16 -2.24
CA TYR A 33 -10.29 8.47 -1.05
C TYR A 33 -9.61 7.24 -0.41
N LYS A 34 -9.75 6.04 -0.97
CA LYS A 34 -9.34 4.78 -0.33
C LYS A 34 -7.84 4.71 0.00
N TYR A 35 -7.01 5.35 -0.82
CA TYR A 35 -5.56 5.43 -0.61
C TYR A 35 -5.07 6.79 -0.10
N ASP A 36 -5.96 7.64 0.40
CA ASP A 36 -5.57 8.89 1.06
C ASP A 36 -4.72 8.63 2.31
N LEU A 37 -5.01 7.52 2.99
CA LEU A 37 -4.17 6.95 4.04
C LEU A 37 -3.86 5.50 3.67
N LEU A 38 -2.59 5.17 3.64
CA LEU A 38 -2.13 3.88 3.16
C LEU A 38 -0.93 3.41 3.99
N ILE A 39 -1.04 2.21 4.54
CA ILE A 39 0.03 1.58 5.31
C ILE A 39 0.44 0.30 4.60
N PRO A 40 1.65 0.25 4.05
CA PRO A 40 2.18 -1.00 3.53
C PRO A 40 2.40 -2.01 4.64
N ILE A 41 1.88 -3.22 4.46
CA ILE A 41 2.16 -4.35 5.34
C ILE A 41 3.41 -5.05 4.83
N LYS A 42 4.36 -5.32 5.72
CA LYS A 42 5.63 -6.00 5.38
C LYS A 42 5.41 -7.50 5.17
N TYR A 43 4.50 -7.83 4.28
CA TYR A 43 4.27 -9.20 3.83
C TYR A 43 5.03 -9.42 2.52
N ASN A 44 5.77 -10.52 2.41
CA ASN A 44 6.60 -10.85 1.24
C ASN A 44 7.51 -9.68 0.80
N PHE A 45 8.13 -9.00 1.79
CA PHE A 45 8.77 -7.70 1.62
C PHE A 45 10.30 -7.77 1.60
N LEU A 46 10.93 -8.52 2.50
CA LEU A 46 12.40 -8.55 2.65
C LEU A 46 13.06 -9.51 1.65
N LYS A 47 12.49 -10.69 1.49
CA LYS A 47 12.91 -11.68 0.48
C LYS A 47 11.69 -12.02 -0.36
N GLN A 48 11.43 -11.22 -1.37
CA GLN A 48 10.24 -11.37 -2.20
C GLN A 48 10.24 -12.70 -2.93
N VAL A 49 9.17 -13.46 -2.77
CA VAL A 49 8.92 -14.69 -3.51
C VAL A 49 7.84 -14.43 -4.56
N LYS A 50 8.12 -14.74 -5.82
CA LYS A 50 7.19 -14.60 -6.93
C LYS A 50 5.86 -15.29 -6.63
N PHE A 51 4.75 -14.67 -7.00
CA PHE A 51 3.40 -15.21 -6.88
C PHE A 51 2.92 -15.49 -5.44
N LYS A 52 3.65 -15.06 -4.42
CA LYS A 52 3.24 -15.19 -3.01
C LYS A 52 2.49 -13.97 -2.47
N GLY A 53 2.24 -12.99 -3.30
CA GLY A 53 1.48 -11.79 -2.98
C GLY A 53 2.30 -10.52 -2.93
N SER A 54 1.67 -9.42 -3.31
CA SER A 54 2.23 -8.06 -3.31
C SER A 54 1.11 -7.04 -3.08
N CYS A 55 1.48 -5.78 -2.89
CA CYS A 55 0.52 -4.69 -2.71
C CYS A 55 -0.45 -4.94 -1.53
N ILE A 56 0.06 -5.46 -0.43
CA ILE A 56 -0.74 -5.69 0.77
C ILE A 56 -0.68 -4.46 1.65
N PHE A 57 -1.82 -3.77 1.78
CA PHE A 57 -1.95 -2.50 2.46
C PHE A 57 -3.06 -2.51 3.50
N ILE A 58 -2.94 -1.66 4.51
CA ILE A 58 -4.08 -1.14 5.28
C ILE A 58 -4.51 0.15 4.58
N HIS A 59 -5.75 0.26 4.19
CA HIS A 59 -6.31 1.42 3.50
C HIS A 59 -7.71 1.77 4.00
N LEU A 60 -8.21 2.93 3.60
CA LEU A 60 -9.54 3.39 3.99
C LEU A 60 -10.66 2.67 3.22
N THR A 61 -11.81 2.59 3.84
CA THR A 61 -13.06 2.13 3.20
C THR A 61 -14.29 2.80 3.83
N ASP A 62 -15.36 2.94 3.06
CA ASP A 62 -16.68 3.30 3.59
C ASP A 62 -17.50 2.06 3.97
N ASN A 63 -17.34 1.01 3.20
CA ASN A 63 -18.03 -0.25 3.40
C ASN A 63 -17.00 -1.39 3.36
N TYR A 64 -17.11 -2.33 4.24
CA TYR A 64 -16.19 -3.46 4.37
C TYR A 64 -16.40 -4.53 3.27
N LYS A 65 -16.36 -4.12 1.99
CA LYS A 65 -16.34 -5.09 0.89
C LYS A 65 -15.07 -5.93 0.91
N PRO A 66 -15.12 -7.20 0.50
CA PRO A 66 -13.93 -8.04 0.39
C PRO A 66 -12.82 -7.41 -0.44
N THR A 67 -11.58 -7.63 -0.05
CA THR A 67 -10.37 -7.21 -0.76
C THR A 67 -9.54 -8.43 -1.17
N LEU A 68 -8.57 -8.24 -2.05
CA LEU A 68 -7.64 -9.29 -2.47
C LEU A 68 -6.41 -9.38 -1.53
N GLY A 69 -6.63 -9.35 -0.21
CA GLY A 69 -5.59 -9.48 0.81
C GLY A 69 -5.29 -8.20 1.59
N CYS A 70 -5.71 -7.03 1.12
CA CYS A 70 -5.59 -5.78 1.85
C CYS A 70 -6.53 -5.74 3.07
N VAL A 71 -6.14 -4.96 4.08
CA VAL A 71 -6.96 -4.67 5.26
C VAL A 71 -7.64 -3.32 5.05
N ALA A 72 -8.96 -3.31 4.96
CA ALA A 72 -9.75 -2.10 4.79
C ALA A 72 -10.33 -1.63 6.13
N ILE A 73 -10.10 -0.37 6.49
CA ILE A 73 -10.53 0.21 7.77
C ILE A 73 -11.28 1.52 7.52
N LYS A 74 -12.37 1.75 8.25
CA LYS A 74 -13.06 3.04 8.24
C LYS A 74 -12.18 4.15 8.80
N LYS A 75 -12.21 5.32 8.19
CA LYS A 75 -11.36 6.48 8.55
C LYS A 75 -11.36 6.78 10.06
N LYS A 76 -12.51 6.77 10.70
CA LYS A 76 -12.64 6.99 12.15
C LYS A 76 -11.83 5.99 12.96
N ARG A 77 -11.91 4.70 12.64
CA ARG A 77 -11.21 3.63 13.35
C ARG A 77 -9.70 3.61 13.05
N PHE A 78 -9.32 4.09 11.90
CA PHE A 78 -7.91 4.17 11.50
C PHE A 78 -7.09 5.02 12.46
N PHE A 79 -7.59 6.20 12.85
CA PHE A 79 -6.91 7.11 13.77
C PHE A 79 -6.96 6.66 15.23
N ASP A 80 -7.99 5.92 15.64
CA ASP A 80 -8.17 5.47 17.03
C ASP A 80 -7.18 4.38 17.43
N ASN A 81 -6.69 3.58 16.46
CA ASN A 81 -5.91 2.36 16.71
C ASN A 81 -4.44 2.44 16.26
N VAL A 82 -3.99 3.59 15.76
CA VAL A 82 -2.76 3.65 15.00
C VAL A 82 -1.89 4.82 15.42
N LYS A 83 -0.72 4.57 16.04
CA LYS A 83 0.36 5.57 16.18
C LYS A 83 1.14 5.62 14.87
N ILE A 84 1.17 6.79 14.23
CA ILE A 84 1.57 6.95 12.85
C ILE A 84 2.78 7.88 12.73
N ASN A 85 3.81 7.45 12.01
CA ASN A 85 4.76 8.33 11.36
C ASN A 85 4.23 8.69 9.97
N GLN A 86 3.79 9.94 9.79
CA GLN A 86 3.20 10.39 8.53
C GLN A 86 4.29 10.86 7.57
N GLN A 87 4.25 10.32 6.37
CA GLN A 87 5.02 10.84 5.24
C GLN A 87 4.06 11.24 4.12
N LYS A 88 3.99 12.53 3.84
CA LYS A 88 3.16 13.08 2.76
C LYS A 88 3.85 12.81 1.42
N ASN A 89 3.14 12.23 0.46
CA ASN A 89 3.63 12.11 -0.90
C ASN A 89 3.29 13.35 -1.74
N LYS A 90 3.89 13.47 -2.94
CA LYS A 90 3.72 14.61 -3.85
C LYS A 90 2.28 14.79 -4.37
N ASN A 91 1.41 13.78 -4.25
CA ASN A 91 0.02 13.78 -4.71
C ASN A 91 -0.98 14.01 -3.58
N SER A 92 -0.54 14.56 -2.46
CA SER A 92 -1.35 14.81 -1.25
C SER A 92 -1.87 13.56 -0.55
N ASN A 93 -1.53 12.36 -0.98
CA ASN A 93 -1.80 11.12 -0.25
C ASN A 93 -0.80 10.96 0.91
N TYR A 94 -1.20 10.29 1.97
CA TYR A 94 -0.34 10.00 3.10
C TYR A 94 0.13 8.55 3.03
N LEU A 95 1.45 8.38 2.88
CA LEU A 95 2.09 7.09 3.06
C LEU A 95 2.49 6.97 4.52
N ILE A 96 1.95 5.97 5.20
CA ILE A 96 2.19 5.73 6.61
C ILE A 96 2.97 4.45 6.75
N SER A 97 4.12 4.51 7.41
CA SER A 97 4.94 3.34 7.66
C SER A 97 4.94 2.99 9.14
N PHE A 98 4.62 1.74 9.44
CA PHE A 98 4.78 1.16 10.77
C PHE A 98 6.05 0.35 10.84
N THR A 99 6.93 0.71 11.74
CA THR A 99 8.18 -0.04 11.96
C THR A 99 8.01 -1.24 12.87
N LYS A 100 6.98 -1.26 13.70
CA LYS A 100 6.83 -2.27 14.76
C LYS A 100 5.88 -3.42 14.43
N TYR A 101 4.87 -3.19 13.58
CA TYR A 101 3.81 -4.19 13.34
C TYR A 101 3.55 -4.50 11.85
N VAL A 102 4.36 -3.94 10.98
CA VAL A 102 4.13 -4.05 9.54
C VAL A 102 5.34 -4.66 8.86
#